data_53664ced0747ff4df30154d6c701caef
#
_entry.id   53664ced0747ff4df30154d6c701caef
#
_cell.length_a   1.000
_cell.length_b   1.000
_cell.length_c   1.000
_cell.angle_alpha   90.00
_cell.angle_beta   90.00
_cell.angle_gamma   90.00
#
_symmetry.space_group_name_H-M   'P 1'
#
loop_
_entity.id
_entity.type
_entity.pdbx_description
1 polymer ?
#
loop_
_entity_poly.entity_id
_entity_poly.type
_entity_poly.pdbx_seq_one_letter_code
_entity_poly.pdbx_strand_id
1 'polypeptide(L)'
;MTQPQTVITGTGSCIPSRKIPNAAFLDHTFFREAGQPYPDGETARIVAKFEEITGISERRYATNDQVTSDLAFEAGGQALTSAGIDPETLDYVIVAHNFGDVKADHRRSDFVPTLAARVKARLRIANPACVAYDLPFGCPGWLQAVIQSDYFLRSGDAKRALVIGAETLSRVCDPCDRDSMIYADGAGAVVLEAQFHPERVGILSHAVRSDTLEHAGLLRMDRSF
;
A
#
# COMPACT_ATOMS: atom_id res chain seq x y z
N MET A 1 5.39 -36.47 3.74
CA MET A 1 5.11 -35.41 4.72
C MET A 1 4.25 -34.38 4.05
N THR A 2 3.11 -34.03 4.62
CA THR A 2 2.26 -32.96 4.10
C THR A 2 3.00 -31.63 4.24
N GLN A 3 3.09 -30.86 3.15
CA GLN A 3 3.66 -29.51 3.22
C GLN A 3 2.71 -28.56 3.98
N PRO A 4 3.24 -27.59 4.73
CA PRO A 4 2.38 -26.57 5.35
C PRO A 4 1.69 -25.75 4.27
N GLN A 5 0.53 -25.25 4.60
CA GLN A 5 -0.29 -24.37 3.75
C GLN A 5 -0.33 -22.98 4.36
N THR A 6 -0.30 -21.96 3.53
CA THR A 6 -0.35 -20.57 3.98
C THR A 6 -1.78 -20.12 4.15
N VAL A 7 -2.14 -19.73 5.37
CA VAL A 7 -3.49 -19.28 5.74
C VAL A 7 -3.43 -17.83 6.21
N ILE A 8 -4.40 -17.01 5.80
CA ILE A 8 -4.63 -15.68 6.38
C ILE A 8 -5.35 -15.86 7.69
N THR A 9 -4.73 -15.49 8.81
CA THR A 9 -5.28 -15.67 10.16
C THR A 9 -5.72 -14.36 10.80
N GLY A 10 -5.27 -13.22 10.29
CA GLY A 10 -5.70 -11.92 10.77
C GLY A 10 -5.64 -10.87 9.68
N THR A 11 -6.50 -9.87 9.80
CA THR A 11 -6.59 -8.73 8.87
C THR A 11 -6.65 -7.42 9.63
N GLY A 12 -6.14 -6.35 9.03
CA GLY A 12 -6.24 -5.00 9.57
C GLY A 12 -6.20 -3.96 8.46
N SER A 13 -6.71 -2.77 8.75
CA SER A 13 -6.74 -1.66 7.80
C SER A 13 -6.62 -0.32 8.52
N CYS A 14 -6.01 0.65 7.85
CA CYS A 14 -6.01 2.04 8.28
C CYS A 14 -6.54 2.91 7.14
N ILE A 15 -7.73 3.46 7.34
CA ILE A 15 -8.34 4.43 6.43
C ILE A 15 -8.23 5.80 7.08
N PRO A 16 -7.47 6.75 6.50
CA PRO A 16 -7.30 8.08 7.05
C PRO A 16 -8.63 8.83 7.24
N SER A 17 -8.67 9.71 8.23
CA SER A 17 -9.89 10.42 8.62
C SER A 17 -10.24 11.60 7.71
N ARG A 18 -9.25 12.20 7.02
CA ARG A 18 -9.45 13.40 6.20
C ARG A 18 -10.19 13.07 4.91
N LYS A 19 -11.42 13.55 4.81
CA LYS A 19 -12.26 13.41 3.60
C LYS A 19 -11.93 14.51 2.59
N ILE A 20 -11.76 14.11 1.34
CA ILE A 20 -11.54 15.01 0.22
C ILE A 20 -12.64 14.75 -0.82
N PRO A 21 -13.69 15.56 -0.84
CA PRO A 21 -14.74 15.45 -1.86
C PRO A 21 -14.25 15.93 -3.22
N ASN A 22 -14.93 15.55 -4.31
CA ASN A 22 -14.60 16.00 -5.66
C ASN A 22 -14.60 17.54 -5.79
N ALA A 23 -15.45 18.22 -5.02
CA ALA A 23 -15.49 19.68 -5.00
C ALA A 23 -14.17 20.35 -4.60
N ALA A 24 -13.30 19.65 -3.85
CA ALA A 24 -11.99 20.16 -3.47
C ALA A 24 -11.02 20.33 -4.66
N PHE A 25 -11.35 19.76 -5.82
CA PHE A 25 -10.55 19.87 -7.04
C PHE A 25 -11.04 20.96 -8.01
N LEU A 26 -12.12 21.66 -7.70
CA LEU A 26 -12.68 22.69 -8.58
C LEU A 26 -11.76 23.90 -8.79
N ASP A 27 -10.89 24.17 -7.81
CA ASP A 27 -9.90 25.25 -7.88
C ASP A 27 -8.55 24.80 -8.47
N HIS A 28 -8.44 23.53 -8.91
CA HIS A 28 -7.21 23.01 -9.53
C HIS A 28 -7.14 23.46 -11.01
N THR A 29 -5.92 23.74 -11.46
CA THR A 29 -5.61 23.91 -12.89
C THR A 29 -5.10 22.59 -13.42
N PHE A 30 -5.92 21.86 -14.17
CA PHE A 30 -5.49 20.63 -14.81
C PHE A 30 -4.82 20.90 -16.17
N PHE A 31 -3.87 20.01 -16.52
CA PHE A 31 -3.13 20.07 -17.79
C PHE A 31 -3.50 18.90 -18.70
N ARG A 32 -3.55 19.15 -20.01
CA ARG A 32 -3.77 18.11 -21.04
C ARG A 32 -2.49 17.34 -21.32
N GLU A 33 -1.41 18.10 -21.45
CA GLU A 33 -0.06 17.68 -21.74
C GLU A 33 0.90 18.58 -20.95
N ALA A 34 2.20 18.25 -20.95
CA ALA A 34 3.18 19.04 -20.26
C ALA A 34 3.11 20.54 -20.68
N GLY A 35 2.84 21.39 -19.71
CA GLY A 35 2.75 22.84 -19.91
C GLY A 35 1.50 23.38 -20.62
N GLN A 36 0.50 22.55 -20.92
CA GLN A 36 -0.75 22.98 -21.58
C GLN A 36 -1.96 22.82 -20.67
N PRO A 37 -2.41 23.87 -19.97
CA PRO A 37 -3.60 23.79 -19.14
C PRO A 37 -4.87 23.55 -19.97
N TYR A 38 -5.86 22.94 -19.35
CA TYR A 38 -7.21 22.94 -19.90
C TYR A 38 -7.76 24.38 -19.95
N PRO A 39 -8.65 24.70 -20.90
CA PRO A 39 -9.30 26.02 -20.96
C PRO A 39 -10.04 26.34 -19.67
N ASP A 40 -10.20 27.62 -19.38
CA ASP A 40 -10.96 28.11 -18.24
C ASP A 40 -12.41 27.53 -18.24
N GLY A 41 -12.87 27.10 -17.08
CA GLY A 41 -14.19 26.48 -16.90
C GLY A 41 -14.26 24.97 -17.19
N GLU A 42 -13.27 24.37 -17.80
CA GLU A 42 -13.24 22.91 -18.07
C GLU A 42 -13.05 22.06 -16.80
N THR A 43 -12.43 22.61 -15.75
CA THR A 43 -12.19 21.87 -14.50
C THR A 43 -13.48 21.31 -13.91
N ALA A 44 -14.54 22.08 -13.85
CA ALA A 44 -15.82 21.62 -13.34
C ALA A 44 -16.41 20.46 -14.16
N ARG A 45 -16.24 20.50 -15.49
CA ARG A 45 -16.67 19.42 -16.39
C ARG A 45 -15.81 18.17 -16.19
N ILE A 46 -14.49 18.33 -16.02
CA ILE A 46 -13.56 17.22 -15.75
C ILE A 46 -13.94 16.52 -14.44
N VAL A 47 -14.18 17.29 -13.37
CA VAL A 47 -14.56 16.76 -12.06
C VAL A 47 -15.89 16.00 -12.11
N ALA A 48 -16.92 16.58 -12.80
CA ALA A 48 -18.20 15.90 -12.96
C ALA A 48 -18.08 14.62 -13.79
N LYS A 49 -17.30 14.65 -14.88
CA LYS A 49 -17.08 13.48 -15.73
C LYS A 49 -16.28 12.38 -15.03
N PHE A 50 -15.34 12.75 -14.16
CA PHE A 50 -14.61 11.80 -13.32
C PHE A 50 -15.58 11.01 -12.41
N GLU A 51 -16.50 11.70 -11.73
CA GLU A 51 -17.48 11.03 -10.87
C GLU A 51 -18.43 10.13 -11.67
N GLU A 52 -18.90 10.59 -12.84
CA GLU A 52 -19.74 9.79 -13.73
C GLU A 52 -19.06 8.48 -14.17
N ILE A 53 -17.76 8.54 -14.50
CA ILE A 53 -17.01 7.36 -14.99
C ILE A 53 -16.62 6.42 -13.86
N THR A 54 -16.16 6.98 -12.73
CA THR A 54 -15.52 6.19 -11.66
C THR A 54 -16.45 5.84 -10.51
N GLY A 55 -17.53 6.58 -10.33
CA GLY A 55 -18.40 6.50 -9.15
C GLY A 55 -17.74 7.03 -7.87
N ILE A 56 -16.55 7.62 -7.96
CA ILE A 56 -15.81 8.14 -6.80
C ILE A 56 -16.28 9.57 -6.53
N SER A 57 -16.98 9.77 -5.40
CA SER A 57 -17.42 11.09 -4.94
C SER A 57 -16.46 11.73 -3.92
N GLU A 58 -15.74 10.91 -3.16
CA GLU A 58 -14.72 11.34 -2.18
C GLU A 58 -13.58 10.32 -2.06
N ARG A 59 -12.44 10.77 -1.53
CA ARG A 59 -11.32 9.90 -1.14
C ARG A 59 -10.81 10.29 0.25
N ARG A 60 -9.92 9.48 0.79
CA ARG A 60 -9.33 9.71 2.10
C ARG A 60 -7.85 10.00 1.98
N TYR A 61 -7.41 11.08 2.63
CA TYR A 61 -6.01 11.48 2.69
C TYR A 61 -5.49 11.46 4.12
N ALA A 62 -4.23 11.11 4.26
CA ALA A 62 -3.51 11.22 5.53
C ALA A 62 -3.54 12.66 6.07
N THR A 63 -3.65 12.80 7.38
CA THR A 63 -3.52 14.09 8.05
C THR A 63 -2.07 14.59 7.97
N ASN A 64 -1.83 15.87 8.21
CA ASN A 64 -0.50 16.46 8.00
C ASN A 64 0.59 15.88 8.92
N ASP A 65 0.21 15.32 10.05
CA ASP A 65 1.07 14.66 11.03
C ASP A 65 1.31 13.17 10.76
N GLN A 66 0.57 12.57 9.82
CA GLN A 66 0.71 11.16 9.44
C GLN A 66 1.64 11.01 8.23
N VAL A 67 2.37 9.90 8.19
CA VAL A 67 3.14 9.40 7.04
C VAL A 67 2.78 7.94 6.76
N THR A 68 3.31 7.37 5.69
CA THR A 68 2.99 6.00 5.24
C THR A 68 3.23 4.95 6.33
N SER A 69 4.34 5.06 7.08
CA SER A 69 4.66 4.12 8.16
C SER A 69 3.70 4.22 9.36
N ASP A 70 3.01 5.36 9.55
CA ASP A 70 1.97 5.49 10.59
C ASP A 70 0.75 4.64 10.23
N LEU A 71 0.29 4.75 8.98
CA LEU A 71 -0.84 3.97 8.47
C LEU A 71 -0.51 2.48 8.49
N ALA A 72 0.72 2.13 8.07
CA ALA A 72 1.21 0.76 8.08
C ALA A 72 1.24 0.16 9.49
N PHE A 73 1.71 0.92 10.49
CA PHE A 73 1.72 0.49 11.89
C PHE A 73 0.32 0.21 12.42
N GLU A 74 -0.63 1.09 12.15
CA GLU A 74 -2.01 0.93 12.61
C GLU A 74 -2.68 -0.30 11.98
N ALA A 75 -2.56 -0.46 10.66
CA ALA A 75 -3.09 -1.64 9.97
C ALA A 75 -2.43 -2.93 10.46
N GLY A 76 -1.11 -2.93 10.65
CA GLY A 76 -0.36 -4.09 11.15
C GLY A 76 -0.76 -4.47 12.58
N GLY A 77 -0.94 -3.50 13.47
CA GLY A 77 -1.41 -3.73 14.84
C GLY A 77 -2.80 -4.34 14.89
N GLN A 78 -3.72 -3.87 14.05
CA GLN A 78 -5.05 -4.46 13.93
C GLN A 78 -5.00 -5.90 13.40
N ALA A 79 -4.15 -6.18 12.39
CA ALA A 79 -4.00 -7.53 11.85
C ALA A 79 -3.46 -8.51 12.91
N LEU A 80 -2.48 -8.10 13.71
CA LEU A 80 -1.95 -8.90 14.83
C LEU A 80 -3.01 -9.16 15.90
N THR A 81 -3.78 -8.13 16.26
CA THR A 81 -4.91 -8.27 17.21
C THR A 81 -5.97 -9.21 16.66
N SER A 82 -6.31 -9.10 15.37
CA SER A 82 -7.26 -9.97 14.69
C SER A 82 -6.79 -11.43 14.64
N ALA A 83 -5.50 -11.66 14.45
CA ALA A 83 -4.91 -13.00 14.48
C ALA A 83 -4.78 -13.59 15.89
N GLY A 84 -4.78 -12.74 16.92
CA GLY A 84 -4.61 -13.17 18.32
C GLY A 84 -3.22 -13.76 18.62
N ILE A 85 -2.18 -13.30 17.90
CA ILE A 85 -0.82 -13.82 18.06
C ILE A 85 0.07 -12.83 18.82
N ASP A 86 1.10 -13.37 19.49
CA ASP A 86 2.19 -12.57 20.02
C ASP A 86 3.08 -12.07 18.87
N PRO A 87 3.28 -10.74 18.71
CA PRO A 87 4.15 -10.17 17.68
C PRO A 87 5.60 -10.70 17.72
N GLU A 88 6.11 -11.12 18.87
CA GLU A 88 7.43 -11.72 19.00
C GLU A 88 7.59 -13.06 18.26
N THR A 89 6.48 -13.67 17.84
CA THR A 89 6.47 -14.93 17.08
C THR A 89 6.54 -14.76 15.58
N LEU A 90 6.60 -13.51 15.09
CA LEU A 90 6.77 -13.21 13.67
C LEU A 90 8.20 -13.52 13.20
N ASP A 91 8.31 -14.11 12.02
CA ASP A 91 9.55 -14.30 11.29
C ASP A 91 9.82 -13.15 10.31
N TYR A 92 8.75 -12.56 9.74
CA TYR A 92 8.85 -11.46 8.79
C TYR A 92 7.84 -10.35 9.04
N VAL A 93 8.30 -9.10 8.83
CA VAL A 93 7.45 -7.91 8.63
C VAL A 93 7.81 -7.33 7.27
N ILE A 94 6.87 -7.37 6.33
CA ILE A 94 7.08 -6.89 4.95
C ILE A 94 6.11 -5.74 4.69
N VAL A 95 6.65 -4.58 4.28
CA VAL A 95 5.83 -3.41 3.90
C VAL A 95 6.02 -3.14 2.40
N ALA A 96 4.94 -3.30 1.65
CA ALA A 96 4.88 -2.93 0.24
C ALA A 96 4.42 -1.47 0.10
N HIS A 97 5.21 -0.67 -0.60
CA HIS A 97 4.98 0.74 -0.88
C HIS A 97 5.83 1.19 -2.09
N ASN A 98 5.68 2.45 -2.54
CA ASN A 98 6.48 2.98 -3.64
C ASN A 98 7.40 4.13 -3.22
N PHE A 99 6.95 5.00 -2.33
CA PHE A 99 7.59 6.30 -2.09
C PHE A 99 8.16 6.48 -0.69
N GLY A 100 8.04 5.48 0.18
CA GLY A 100 8.48 5.60 1.58
C GLY A 100 7.61 6.56 2.39
N ASP A 101 8.18 7.13 3.45
CA ASP A 101 7.52 8.20 4.20
C ASP A 101 7.71 9.54 3.49
N VAL A 102 6.59 10.23 3.22
CA VAL A 102 6.58 11.56 2.64
C VAL A 102 5.79 12.49 3.56
N LYS A 103 6.45 13.55 4.08
CA LYS A 103 5.80 14.53 4.95
C LYS A 103 4.93 15.50 4.17
N ALA A 104 3.97 16.14 4.86
CA ALA A 104 3.05 17.09 4.25
C ALA A 104 3.72 18.37 3.75
N ASP A 105 4.80 18.78 4.38
CA ASP A 105 5.51 20.04 4.13
C ASP A 105 6.58 19.94 3.04
N HIS A 106 6.95 18.74 2.63
CA HIS A 106 7.89 18.53 1.53
C HIS A 106 7.68 17.16 0.85
N ARG A 107 7.95 17.08 -0.44
CA ARG A 107 7.76 15.87 -1.27
C ARG A 107 8.99 14.95 -1.31
N ARG A 108 9.83 15.00 -0.29
CA ARG A 108 11.02 14.14 -0.21
C ARG A 108 10.65 12.80 0.38
N SER A 109 10.94 11.73 -0.36
CA SER A 109 10.85 10.35 0.13
C SER A 109 11.90 10.07 1.19
N ASP A 110 11.51 9.36 2.24
CA ASP A 110 12.37 8.89 3.31
C ASP A 110 12.23 7.37 3.45
N PHE A 111 13.32 6.65 3.10
CA PHE A 111 13.37 5.18 3.06
C PHE A 111 14.30 4.58 4.14
N VAL A 112 14.98 5.41 4.93
CA VAL A 112 16.01 4.93 5.87
C VAL A 112 15.74 5.45 7.27
N PRO A 113 15.48 4.55 8.23
CA PRO A 113 15.33 3.10 8.09
C PRO A 113 14.11 2.72 7.25
N THR A 114 14.03 1.47 6.79
CA THR A 114 12.89 0.96 6.02
C THR A 114 11.56 1.16 6.77
N LEU A 115 10.44 1.28 6.05
CA LEU A 115 9.14 1.40 6.68
C LEU A 115 8.82 0.17 7.55
N ALA A 116 9.18 -1.01 7.06
CA ALA A 116 9.03 -2.25 7.83
C ALA A 116 9.82 -2.23 9.14
N ALA A 117 11.05 -1.68 9.15
CA ALA A 117 11.83 -1.51 10.37
C ALA A 117 11.18 -0.52 11.34
N ARG A 118 10.61 0.59 10.82
CA ARG A 118 9.83 1.56 11.63
C ARG A 118 8.60 0.91 12.25
N VAL A 119 7.85 0.13 11.48
CA VAL A 119 6.67 -0.61 11.95
C VAL A 119 7.07 -1.64 13.00
N LYS A 120 8.11 -2.46 12.75
CA LYS A 120 8.63 -3.44 13.71
C LYS A 120 9.01 -2.79 15.04
N ALA A 121 9.74 -1.67 15.00
CA ALA A 121 10.15 -0.93 16.19
C ALA A 121 8.95 -0.40 16.98
N ARG A 122 7.92 0.15 16.30
CA ARG A 122 6.70 0.67 16.93
C ARG A 122 5.82 -0.45 17.50
N LEU A 123 5.76 -1.59 16.86
CA LEU A 123 5.11 -2.80 17.38
C LEU A 123 5.87 -3.41 18.57
N ARG A 124 7.07 -2.87 18.88
CA ARG A 124 7.94 -3.28 19.98
C ARG A 124 8.41 -4.74 19.89
N ILE A 125 8.58 -5.23 18.67
CA ILE A 125 9.10 -6.58 18.41
C ILE A 125 10.59 -6.58 18.67
N ALA A 126 11.01 -7.21 19.77
CA ALA A 126 12.41 -7.31 20.19
C ALA A 126 13.16 -8.47 19.52
N ASN A 127 12.42 -9.45 18.99
CA ASN A 127 13.00 -10.63 18.34
C ASN A 127 13.95 -10.24 17.18
N PRO A 128 15.27 -10.45 17.30
CA PRO A 128 16.22 -10.10 16.24
C PRO A 128 16.10 -11.02 15.02
N ALA A 129 15.51 -12.21 15.16
CA ALA A 129 15.27 -13.13 14.05
C ALA A 129 14.08 -12.71 13.17
N CYS A 130 13.21 -11.83 13.64
CA CYS A 130 12.14 -11.26 12.83
C CYS A 130 12.73 -10.26 11.82
N VAL A 131 12.78 -10.64 10.56
CA VAL A 131 13.33 -9.81 9.47
C VAL A 131 12.31 -8.78 9.01
N ALA A 132 12.71 -7.51 8.95
CA ALA A 132 11.85 -6.40 8.50
C ALA A 132 12.44 -5.75 7.24
N TYR A 133 11.69 -5.78 6.12
CA TYR A 133 12.13 -5.18 4.86
C TYR A 133 10.97 -4.62 4.04
N ASP A 134 11.28 -3.67 3.16
CA ASP A 134 10.34 -3.04 2.27
C ASP A 134 10.35 -3.71 0.88
N LEU A 135 9.19 -3.67 0.21
CA LEU A 135 9.01 -4.15 -1.16
C LEU A 135 8.45 -3.04 -2.04
N PRO A 136 9.29 -2.21 -2.68
CA PRO A 136 8.83 -1.25 -3.69
C PRO A 136 8.50 -1.98 -4.99
N PHE A 137 7.21 -2.12 -5.32
CA PHE A 137 6.77 -2.97 -6.43
C PHE A 137 5.56 -2.43 -7.21
N GLY A 138 5.15 -1.20 -6.98
CA GLY A 138 3.94 -0.64 -7.59
C GLY A 138 2.64 -1.18 -6.96
N CYS A 139 1.51 -1.02 -7.69
CA CYS A 139 0.18 -1.39 -7.22
C CYS A 139 0.05 -2.87 -6.77
N PRO A 140 0.69 -3.87 -7.43
CA PRO A 140 0.62 -5.26 -6.98
C PRO A 140 1.59 -5.62 -5.85
N GLY A 141 2.27 -4.65 -5.24
CA GLY A 141 3.32 -4.88 -4.24
C GLY A 141 2.85 -5.71 -3.05
N TRP A 142 1.66 -5.40 -2.50
CA TRP A 142 1.09 -6.18 -1.41
C TRP A 142 0.88 -7.65 -1.81
N LEU A 143 0.33 -7.90 -3.01
CA LEU A 143 0.12 -9.27 -3.50
C LEU A 143 1.45 -10.00 -3.72
N GLN A 144 2.47 -9.29 -4.24
CA GLN A 144 3.81 -9.86 -4.41
C GLN A 144 4.44 -10.22 -3.06
N ALA A 145 4.25 -9.41 -2.02
CA ALA A 145 4.70 -9.69 -0.66
C ALA A 145 3.99 -10.92 -0.05
N VAL A 146 2.68 -11.07 -0.32
CA VAL A 146 1.92 -12.28 0.04
C VAL A 146 2.49 -13.52 -0.66
N ILE A 147 2.78 -13.45 -1.96
CA ILE A 147 3.39 -14.56 -2.73
C ILE A 147 4.78 -14.92 -2.19
N GLN A 148 5.63 -13.93 -1.87
CA GLN A 148 6.93 -14.20 -1.25
C GLN A 148 6.79 -14.88 0.11
N SER A 149 5.85 -14.40 0.93
CA SER A 149 5.57 -15.02 2.23
C SER A 149 5.05 -16.45 2.08
N ASP A 150 4.21 -16.73 1.07
CA ASP A 150 3.75 -18.10 0.77
C ASP A 150 4.94 -19.04 0.48
N TYR A 151 5.95 -18.58 -0.27
CA TYR A 151 7.16 -19.37 -0.48
C TYR A 151 7.91 -19.65 0.81
N PHE A 152 8.12 -18.64 1.68
CA PHE A 152 8.83 -18.81 2.95
C PHE A 152 8.08 -19.74 3.92
N LEU A 153 6.76 -19.62 4.00
CA LEU A 153 5.92 -20.43 4.87
C LEU A 153 5.84 -21.87 4.37
N ARG A 154 5.69 -22.10 3.09
CA ARG A 154 5.61 -23.44 2.50
C ARG A 154 6.95 -24.17 2.44
N SER A 155 8.08 -23.45 2.36
CA SER A 155 9.41 -24.07 2.46
C SER A 155 9.74 -24.52 3.88
N GLY A 156 9.07 -23.96 4.89
CA GLY A 156 9.34 -24.21 6.30
C GLY A 156 10.41 -23.27 6.90
N ASP A 157 10.91 -22.29 6.12
CA ASP A 157 11.85 -21.27 6.62
C ASP A 157 11.19 -20.29 7.58
N ALA A 158 9.87 -20.08 7.42
CA ALA A 158 9.09 -19.21 8.29
C ALA A 158 7.81 -19.90 8.75
N LYS A 159 7.26 -19.44 9.87
CA LYS A 159 5.97 -19.85 10.41
C LYS A 159 4.93 -18.76 10.33
N ARG A 160 5.33 -17.49 10.45
CA ARG A 160 4.45 -16.33 10.49
C ARG A 160 5.05 -15.13 9.79
N ALA A 161 4.23 -14.45 9.00
CA ALA A 161 4.59 -13.19 8.35
C ALA A 161 3.48 -12.15 8.52
N LEU A 162 3.85 -10.91 8.84
CA LEU A 162 2.99 -9.74 8.75
C LEU A 162 3.27 -9.05 7.42
N VAL A 163 2.28 -8.99 6.54
CA VAL A 163 2.38 -8.37 5.22
C VAL A 163 1.47 -7.14 5.18
N ILE A 164 2.04 -6.00 4.86
CA ILE A 164 1.37 -4.70 4.85
C ILE A 164 1.54 -4.06 3.48
N GLY A 165 0.46 -3.55 2.90
CA GLY A 165 0.50 -2.60 1.79
C GLY A 165 0.10 -1.23 2.32
N ALA A 166 0.92 -0.21 2.09
CA ALA A 166 0.66 1.14 2.59
C ALA A 166 1.18 2.20 1.64
N GLU A 167 0.41 3.28 1.46
CA GLU A 167 0.84 4.38 0.59
C GLU A 167 0.16 5.70 0.98
N THR A 168 0.86 6.81 0.74
CA THR A 168 0.35 8.19 0.85
C THR A 168 0.52 8.92 -0.48
N LEU A 169 -0.18 8.43 -1.53
CA LEU A 169 -0.08 8.97 -2.89
C LEU A 169 -0.48 10.44 -3.00
N SER A 170 -1.35 10.92 -2.12
CA SER A 170 -1.71 12.34 -2.05
C SER A 170 -0.51 13.29 -1.88
N ARG A 171 0.62 12.76 -1.36
CA ARG A 171 1.85 13.53 -1.11
C ARG A 171 2.75 13.67 -2.34
N VAL A 172 2.60 12.76 -3.31
CA VAL A 172 3.51 12.64 -4.46
C VAL A 172 2.83 12.87 -5.81
N CYS A 173 1.51 12.64 -5.89
CA CYS A 173 0.75 12.90 -7.11
C CYS A 173 0.86 14.36 -7.54
N ASP A 174 0.92 14.56 -8.85
CA ASP A 174 0.86 15.90 -9.42
C ASP A 174 -0.57 16.47 -9.27
N PRO A 175 -0.76 17.59 -8.55
CA PRO A 175 -2.08 18.19 -8.38
C PRO A 175 -2.67 18.75 -9.68
N CYS A 176 -1.85 18.94 -10.72
CA CYS A 176 -2.27 19.42 -12.03
C CYS A 176 -2.64 18.27 -12.98
N ASP A 177 -2.39 17.03 -12.59
CA ASP A 177 -2.89 15.86 -13.30
C ASP A 177 -4.31 15.52 -12.83
N ARG A 178 -5.28 15.52 -13.76
CA ARG A 178 -6.67 15.16 -13.45
C ARG A 178 -6.79 13.74 -12.88
N ASP A 179 -5.89 12.83 -13.26
CA ASP A 179 -5.90 11.45 -12.81
C ASP A 179 -5.48 11.34 -11.33
N SER A 180 -4.91 12.41 -10.75
CA SER A 180 -4.62 12.50 -9.31
C SER A 180 -5.87 12.31 -8.44
N MET A 181 -7.07 12.62 -8.98
CA MET A 181 -8.34 12.43 -8.28
C MET A 181 -8.67 10.97 -7.95
N ILE A 182 -8.05 10.00 -8.64
CA ILE A 182 -8.33 8.57 -8.43
C ILE A 182 -7.63 8.03 -7.18
N TYR A 183 -6.54 8.68 -6.75
CA TYR A 183 -5.70 8.16 -5.69
C TYR A 183 -6.20 8.53 -4.30
N ALA A 184 -6.02 7.59 -3.37
CA ALA A 184 -6.29 7.76 -1.95
C ALA A 184 -5.06 7.31 -1.14
N ASP A 185 -5.04 7.67 0.15
CA ASP A 185 -4.05 7.18 1.10
C ASP A 185 -4.67 6.08 1.96
N GLY A 186 -3.85 5.16 2.43
CA GLY A 186 -4.32 4.08 3.29
C GLY A 186 -3.30 2.98 3.50
N ALA A 187 -3.67 2.02 4.34
CA ALA A 187 -2.94 0.79 4.54
C ALA A 187 -3.88 -0.39 4.78
N GLY A 188 -3.44 -1.56 4.33
CA GLY A 188 -4.06 -2.84 4.62
C GLY A 188 -3.00 -3.86 5.03
N ALA A 189 -3.33 -4.74 5.98
CA ALA A 189 -2.40 -5.73 6.49
C ALA A 189 -3.06 -7.09 6.66
N VAL A 190 -2.24 -8.15 6.51
CA VAL A 190 -2.62 -9.53 6.84
C VAL A 190 -1.52 -10.20 7.64
N VAL A 191 -1.93 -11.08 8.56
CA VAL A 191 -1.07 -12.09 9.14
C VAL A 191 -1.23 -13.37 8.36
N LEU A 192 -0.10 -13.94 7.92
CA LEU A 192 -0.01 -15.22 7.24
C LEU A 192 0.65 -16.23 8.16
N GLU A 193 0.06 -17.42 8.28
CA GLU A 193 0.62 -18.51 9.07
C GLU A 193 0.76 -19.80 8.26
N ALA A 194 1.84 -20.53 8.50
CA ALA A 194 2.04 -21.90 8.02
C ALA A 194 1.21 -22.84 8.87
N GLN A 195 0.24 -23.53 8.28
CA GLN A 195 -0.63 -24.47 8.98
C GLN A 195 -0.68 -25.81 8.24
N PHE A 196 -0.82 -26.90 9.00
CA PHE A 196 -1.02 -28.24 8.47
C PHE A 196 -2.49 -28.62 8.54
N HIS A 197 -3.10 -28.80 7.40
CA HIS A 197 -4.49 -29.21 7.28
C HIS A 197 -4.62 -30.50 6.47
N PRO A 198 -5.60 -31.36 6.75
CA PRO A 198 -5.87 -32.54 5.95
C PRO A 198 -6.42 -32.19 4.56
N GLU A 199 -7.13 -31.06 4.45
CA GLU A 199 -7.68 -30.54 3.20
C GLU A 199 -6.85 -29.33 2.72
N ARG A 200 -6.98 -28.99 1.44
CA ARG A 200 -6.33 -27.79 0.87
C ARG A 200 -7.09 -26.54 1.32
N VAL A 201 -6.42 -25.69 2.08
CA VAL A 201 -6.96 -24.42 2.61
C VAL A 201 -5.98 -23.27 2.32
N GLY A 202 -6.46 -22.03 2.47
CA GLY A 202 -5.62 -20.83 2.32
C GLY A 202 -5.23 -20.52 0.88
N ILE A 203 -3.97 -20.19 0.63
CA ILE A 203 -3.47 -19.87 -0.70
C ILE A 203 -3.31 -21.16 -1.50
N LEU A 204 -4.19 -21.38 -2.47
CA LEU A 204 -4.20 -22.61 -3.25
C LEU A 204 -3.23 -22.56 -4.43
N SER A 205 -3.12 -21.41 -5.09
CA SER A 205 -2.22 -21.17 -6.23
C SER A 205 -2.06 -19.67 -6.44
N HIS A 206 -0.99 -19.30 -7.12
CA HIS A 206 -0.78 -17.94 -7.63
C HIS A 206 -0.12 -18.00 -9.00
N ALA A 207 -0.21 -16.89 -9.74
CA ALA A 207 0.48 -16.69 -10.99
C ALA A 207 1.04 -15.27 -11.04
N VAL A 208 2.19 -15.10 -11.66
CA VAL A 208 2.83 -13.80 -11.87
C VAL A 208 3.16 -13.61 -13.33
N ARG A 209 3.09 -12.37 -13.80
CA ARG A 209 3.47 -11.97 -15.15
C ARG A 209 4.09 -10.58 -15.12
N SER A 210 5.14 -10.38 -15.91
CA SER A 210 5.81 -9.08 -16.04
C SER A 210 6.14 -8.83 -17.51
N ASP A 211 5.41 -7.88 -18.13
CA ASP A 211 5.59 -7.49 -19.53
C ASP A 211 6.29 -6.13 -19.57
N THR A 212 7.62 -6.12 -19.63
CA THR A 212 8.40 -4.88 -19.54
C THR A 212 9.04 -4.46 -20.87
N LEU A 213 9.27 -5.39 -21.79
CA LEU A 213 10.03 -5.11 -23.02
C LEU A 213 9.39 -3.96 -23.84
N GLU A 214 8.07 -4.00 -24.01
CA GLU A 214 7.33 -3.00 -24.79
C GLU A 214 6.40 -2.13 -23.91
N HIS A 215 6.20 -2.50 -22.65
CA HIS A 215 5.14 -1.93 -21.80
C HIS A 215 5.64 -1.26 -20.52
N ALA A 216 6.97 -1.19 -20.30
CA ALA A 216 7.55 -0.61 -19.08
C ALA A 216 7.11 0.84 -18.80
N GLY A 217 6.81 1.61 -19.84
CA GLY A 217 6.41 3.01 -19.75
C GLY A 217 4.90 3.27 -19.80
N LEU A 218 4.03 2.23 -19.83
CA LEU A 218 2.58 2.44 -19.96
C LEU A 218 1.94 3.03 -18.70
N LEU A 219 2.44 2.66 -17.53
CA LEU A 219 2.02 3.21 -16.24
C LEU A 219 3.18 3.97 -15.61
N ARG A 220 3.06 5.29 -15.53
CA ARG A 220 4.08 6.15 -14.95
C ARG A 220 3.41 7.37 -14.31
N MET A 221 4.10 7.97 -13.34
CA MET A 221 3.73 9.23 -12.73
C MET A 221 4.64 10.32 -13.29
N ASP A 222 4.18 11.00 -14.32
CA ASP A 222 4.85 12.14 -14.91
C ASP A 222 4.41 13.44 -14.24
N ARG A 223 5.10 14.54 -14.58
CA ARG A 223 4.71 15.89 -14.21
C ARG A 223 3.96 16.53 -15.36
N SER A 224 2.89 17.26 -15.02
CA SER A 224 2.10 18.00 -16.02
C SER A 224 2.78 19.27 -16.52
N PHE A 225 3.85 19.72 -15.84
CA PHE A 225 4.61 20.95 -16.17
C PHE A 225 6.08 20.85 -15.72
#